data_1482d26945d35ff7dff3dedbaa6d3cea
#
_entry.id   1482d26945d35ff7dff3dedbaa6d3cea
#
_cell.length_a   1.000
_cell.length_b   1.000
_cell.length_c   1.000
_cell.angle_alpha   90.00
_cell.angle_beta   90.00
_cell.angle_gamma   90.00
#
_symmetry.space_group_name_H-M   'P 1'
#
loop_
_entity.id
_entity.type
_entity.pdbx_description
1 polymer ?
#
loop_
_entity_poly.entity_id
_entity_poly.type
_entity_poly.pdbx_seq_one_letter_code
_entity_poly.pdbx_strand_id
1 'polypeptide(L)'
;MAEASNPVLTHVTYRPKKGKEEELFSLVQQHWPMLKGTGLVTNEPAKVYRATDKRSGAVYFIEIFSWRDERAPEIAHQTPEVMSVWETMGPVLEGLELAALETV
;
A
#
# COMPACT_ATOMS: atom_id res chain seq x y z
N MET A 1 5.87 25.80 -17.37
CA MET A 1 4.74 25.32 -16.61
C MET A 1 5.02 23.93 -16.09
N ALA A 2 4.43 23.67 -15.02
CA ALA A 2 4.64 22.37 -14.44
C ALA A 2 3.93 21.32 -15.28
N GLU A 3 4.57 20.21 -15.43
CA GLU A 3 3.94 19.10 -16.01
C GLU A 3 2.82 18.68 -15.15
N ALA A 4 1.73 18.35 -15.72
CA ALA A 4 0.65 17.76 -14.99
C ALA A 4 1.15 16.43 -14.46
N SER A 5 1.12 16.28 -13.15
CA SER A 5 1.40 15.00 -12.55
C SER A 5 0.26 14.05 -12.87
N ASN A 6 0.59 12.86 -13.29
CA ASN A 6 -0.39 11.83 -13.57
C ASN A 6 -0.40 10.85 -12.40
N PRO A 7 -1.42 10.97 -11.52
CA PRO A 7 -1.51 10.02 -10.41
C PRO A 7 -1.60 8.59 -10.91
N VAL A 8 -1.01 7.68 -10.16
CA VAL A 8 -1.03 6.27 -10.52
C VAL A 8 -1.89 5.54 -9.52
N LEU A 9 -3.09 5.15 -9.94
CA LEU A 9 -4.00 4.40 -9.08
C LEU A 9 -3.42 3.01 -8.88
N THR A 10 -3.26 2.63 -7.62
CA THR A 10 -2.49 1.45 -7.26
C THR A 10 -3.30 0.55 -6.35
N HIS A 11 -3.23 -0.74 -6.63
CA HIS A 11 -3.90 -1.78 -5.85
C HIS A 11 -2.81 -2.63 -5.21
N VAL A 12 -2.85 -2.75 -3.89
CA VAL A 12 -1.88 -3.56 -3.15
C VAL A 12 -2.63 -4.66 -2.43
N THR A 13 -2.15 -5.89 -2.58
CA THR A 13 -2.68 -7.03 -1.84
C THR A 13 -1.63 -7.46 -0.84
N TYR A 14 -2.02 -7.46 0.45
CA TYR A 14 -1.14 -7.85 1.55
C TYR A 14 -1.63 -9.18 2.10
N ARG A 15 -0.79 -10.21 2.04
CA ARG A 15 -1.15 -11.54 2.57
C ARG A 15 -0.38 -11.77 3.85
N PRO A 16 -1.07 -11.84 5.01
CA PRO A 16 -0.39 -12.00 6.29
C PRO A 16 0.09 -13.42 6.50
N LYS A 17 1.17 -13.55 7.23
CA LYS A 17 1.55 -14.86 7.76
C LYS A 17 0.50 -15.29 8.77
N LYS A 18 0.38 -16.61 8.95
CA LYS A 18 -0.59 -17.17 9.87
C LYS A 18 -0.35 -16.61 11.27
N GLY A 19 -1.43 -16.11 11.88
CA GLY A 19 -1.36 -15.54 13.22
C GLY A 19 -0.88 -14.10 13.27
N LYS A 20 -0.57 -13.49 12.12
CA LYS A 20 -0.06 -12.13 12.06
C LYS A 20 -1.06 -11.15 11.45
N GLU A 21 -2.32 -11.54 11.33
CA GLU A 21 -3.34 -10.74 10.65
C GLU A 21 -3.51 -9.36 11.29
N GLU A 22 -3.63 -9.31 12.61
CA GLU A 22 -3.89 -8.04 13.27
C GLU A 22 -2.68 -7.12 13.22
N GLU A 23 -1.50 -7.70 13.37
CA GLU A 23 -0.28 -6.91 13.32
C GLU A 23 -0.10 -6.29 11.93
N LEU A 24 -0.33 -7.07 10.88
CA LEU A 24 -0.24 -6.56 9.52
C LEU A 24 -1.30 -5.51 9.25
N PHE A 25 -2.54 -5.74 9.72
CA PHE A 25 -3.62 -4.79 9.51
C PHE A 25 -3.26 -3.42 10.09
N SER A 26 -2.69 -3.41 11.29
CA SER A 26 -2.26 -2.17 11.91
C SER A 26 -1.22 -1.43 11.06
N LEU A 27 -0.28 -2.18 10.49
CA LEU A 27 0.75 -1.59 9.64
C LEU A 27 0.15 -1.05 8.33
N VAL A 28 -0.80 -1.77 7.74
CA VAL A 28 -1.45 -1.30 6.53
C VAL A 28 -2.20 0.01 6.80
N GLN A 29 -2.84 0.12 7.96
CA GLN A 29 -3.57 1.34 8.31
C GLN A 29 -2.63 2.53 8.50
N GLN A 30 -1.38 2.31 8.86
CA GLN A 30 -0.40 3.37 9.03
C GLN A 30 0.27 3.75 7.72
N HIS A 31 0.12 2.95 6.69
CA HIS A 31 0.89 3.08 5.45
C HIS A 31 0.56 4.38 4.71
N TRP A 32 -0.72 4.60 4.40
CA TRP A 32 -1.09 5.79 3.62
C TRP A 32 -0.81 7.09 4.36
N PRO A 33 -1.17 7.23 5.66
CA PRO A 33 -0.84 8.47 6.38
C PRO A 33 0.65 8.78 6.36
N MET A 34 1.48 7.76 6.45
CA MET A 34 2.93 7.95 6.39
C MET A 34 3.34 8.44 5.00
N LEU A 35 2.81 7.84 3.94
CA LEU A 35 3.11 8.28 2.58
C LEU A 35 2.59 9.70 2.33
N LYS A 36 1.43 10.03 2.89
CA LYS A 36 0.87 11.37 2.76
C LYS A 36 1.79 12.39 3.42
N GLY A 37 2.36 12.05 4.56
CA GLY A 37 3.28 12.92 5.25
C GLY A 37 4.55 13.21 4.48
N THR A 38 4.94 12.29 3.59
CA THR A 38 6.12 12.50 2.76
C THR A 38 5.79 13.13 1.41
N GLY A 39 4.52 13.39 1.13
CA GLY A 39 4.10 14.05 -0.12
C GLY A 39 4.11 13.14 -1.33
N LEU A 40 4.09 11.83 -1.14
CA LEU A 40 4.23 10.87 -2.24
C LEU A 40 2.90 10.39 -2.82
N VAL A 41 1.78 10.73 -2.19
CA VAL A 41 0.46 10.29 -2.64
C VAL A 41 -0.46 11.47 -2.83
N THR A 42 -1.58 11.27 -3.52
CA THR A 42 -2.56 12.31 -3.71
C THR A 42 -3.29 12.58 -2.40
N ASN A 43 -4.17 13.60 -2.41
CA ASN A 43 -4.94 13.94 -1.21
C ASN A 43 -6.10 12.99 -0.94
N GLU A 44 -6.41 12.13 -1.89
CA GLU A 44 -7.51 11.20 -1.71
C GLU A 44 -7.06 10.06 -0.80
N PRO A 45 -7.74 9.86 0.34
CA PRO A 45 -7.32 8.82 1.28
C PRO A 45 -7.39 7.43 0.68
N ALA A 46 -6.50 6.57 1.13
CA ALA A 46 -6.50 5.18 0.71
C ALA A 46 -7.78 4.49 1.18
N LYS A 47 -8.23 3.53 0.39
CA LYS A 47 -9.31 2.63 0.79
C LYS A 47 -8.67 1.32 1.17
N VAL A 48 -8.98 0.84 2.37
CA VAL A 48 -8.41 -0.38 2.89
C VAL A 48 -9.55 -1.36 3.18
N TYR A 49 -9.40 -2.58 2.70
CA TYR A 49 -10.42 -3.61 2.87
C TYR A 49 -9.80 -4.85 3.49
N ARG A 50 -10.57 -5.50 4.35
CA ARG A 50 -10.28 -6.85 4.78
C ARG A 50 -11.03 -7.78 3.83
N ALA A 51 -10.31 -8.71 3.22
CA ALA A 51 -10.90 -9.67 2.30
C ALA A 51 -10.77 -11.07 2.88
N THR A 52 -11.72 -11.92 2.55
CA THR A 52 -11.70 -13.31 2.97
C THR A 52 -11.87 -14.17 1.74
N ASP A 53 -10.90 -15.06 1.50
CA ASP A 53 -10.97 -15.98 0.39
C ASP A 53 -12.13 -16.94 0.63
N LYS A 54 -13.03 -17.04 -0.34
CA LYS A 54 -14.24 -17.84 -0.15
C LYS A 54 -13.97 -19.33 -0.07
N ARG A 55 -12.88 -19.80 -0.65
CA ARG A 55 -12.54 -21.20 -0.65
C ARG A 55 -11.79 -21.61 0.61
N SER A 56 -10.72 -20.87 0.91
CA SER A 56 -9.80 -21.24 1.99
C SER A 56 -10.16 -20.62 3.32
N GLY A 57 -10.93 -19.51 3.30
CA GLY A 57 -11.18 -18.73 4.50
C GLY A 57 -10.02 -17.86 4.90
N ALA A 58 -8.96 -17.82 4.09
CA ALA A 58 -7.78 -17.01 4.41
C ALA A 58 -8.12 -15.53 4.34
N VAL A 59 -7.60 -14.77 5.30
CA VAL A 59 -7.82 -13.33 5.38
C VAL A 59 -6.63 -12.65 4.73
N TYR A 60 -6.89 -11.60 3.94
CA TYR A 60 -5.86 -10.75 3.39
C TYR A 60 -6.39 -9.33 3.33
N PHE A 61 -5.52 -8.37 3.05
CA PHE A 61 -5.90 -6.96 3.03
C PHE A 61 -5.63 -6.37 1.67
N ILE A 62 -6.52 -5.46 1.27
CA ILE A 62 -6.39 -4.74 0.00
C ILE A 62 -6.33 -3.26 0.32
N GLU A 63 -5.36 -2.58 -0.27
CA GLU A 63 -5.25 -1.13 -0.15
C GLU A 63 -5.26 -0.54 -1.53
N ILE A 64 -6.11 0.49 -1.74
CA ILE A 64 -6.19 1.17 -3.02
C ILE A 64 -5.92 2.64 -2.77
N PHE A 65 -4.90 3.17 -3.43
CA PHE A 65 -4.53 4.58 -3.30
C PHE A 65 -3.85 5.04 -4.59
N SER A 66 -3.60 6.34 -4.69
CA SER A 66 -2.91 6.88 -5.85
C SER A 66 -1.57 7.47 -5.45
N TRP A 67 -0.49 7.01 -6.08
CA TRP A 67 0.78 7.71 -6.02
C TRP A 67 0.61 9.07 -6.67
N ARG A 68 1.37 10.06 -6.19
CA ARG A 68 1.34 11.41 -6.74
C ARG A 68 1.64 11.41 -8.24
N ASP A 69 2.62 10.60 -8.65
CA ASP A 69 3.02 10.47 -10.05
C ASP A 69 3.80 9.16 -10.20
N GLU A 70 4.27 8.89 -11.41
CA GLU A 70 4.93 7.61 -11.68
C GLU A 70 6.33 7.52 -11.08
N ARG A 71 6.88 8.61 -10.60
CA ARG A 71 8.20 8.60 -9.97
C ARG A 71 8.12 8.38 -8.46
N ALA A 72 6.93 8.58 -7.87
CA ALA A 72 6.78 8.51 -6.43
C ALA A 72 7.18 7.15 -5.83
N PRO A 73 6.85 6.00 -6.46
CA PRO A 73 7.29 4.73 -5.90
C PRO A 73 8.81 4.62 -5.81
N GLU A 74 9.52 5.14 -6.79
CA GLU A 74 10.97 5.12 -6.78
C GLU A 74 11.51 5.99 -5.65
N ILE A 75 10.91 7.18 -5.49
CA ILE A 75 11.31 8.08 -4.40
C ILE A 75 11.04 7.43 -3.05
N ALA A 76 9.92 6.69 -2.94
CA ALA A 76 9.57 6.00 -1.70
C ALA A 76 10.65 5.00 -1.29
N HIS A 77 11.24 4.30 -2.26
CA HIS A 77 12.31 3.35 -1.97
C HIS A 77 13.58 4.02 -1.46
N GLN A 78 13.67 5.34 -1.58
CA GLN A 78 14.81 6.12 -1.12
C GLN A 78 14.47 6.97 0.10
N THR A 79 13.26 6.81 0.65
CA THR A 79 12.79 7.60 1.78
C THR A 79 12.85 6.76 3.04
N PRO A 80 13.71 7.13 4.02
CA PRO A 80 13.89 6.28 5.22
C PRO A 80 12.61 6.00 5.98
N GLU A 81 11.72 6.98 6.11
CA GLU A 81 10.48 6.78 6.83
C GLU A 81 9.63 5.69 6.17
N VAL A 82 9.59 5.69 4.83
CA VAL A 82 8.83 4.70 4.09
C VAL A 82 9.45 3.32 4.25
N MET A 83 10.77 3.26 4.06
CA MET A 83 11.48 1.99 4.16
C MET A 83 11.35 1.36 5.53
N SER A 84 11.31 2.20 6.58
CA SER A 84 11.15 1.71 7.93
C SER A 84 9.82 0.96 8.09
N VAL A 85 8.73 1.50 7.57
CA VAL A 85 7.43 0.84 7.65
C VAL A 85 7.44 -0.45 6.83
N TRP A 86 7.98 -0.38 5.61
CA TRP A 86 8.01 -1.56 4.75
C TRP A 86 8.85 -2.69 5.35
N GLU A 87 9.97 -2.33 5.99
CA GLU A 87 10.82 -3.33 6.65
C GLU A 87 10.10 -3.97 7.83
N THR A 88 9.25 -3.20 8.53
CA THR A 88 8.47 -3.74 9.63
C THR A 88 7.39 -4.69 9.12
N MET A 89 6.88 -4.45 7.92
CA MET A 89 5.88 -5.34 7.32
C MET A 89 6.47 -6.68 6.90
N GLY A 90 7.73 -6.70 6.45
CA GLY A 90 8.32 -7.91 5.90
C GLY A 90 8.13 -9.16 6.75
N PRO A 91 8.45 -9.12 8.06
CA PRO A 91 8.32 -10.31 8.91
C PRO A 91 6.90 -10.85 9.06
N VAL A 92 5.87 -10.03 8.80
CA VAL A 92 4.48 -10.46 8.95
C VAL A 92 3.80 -10.72 7.62
N LEU A 93 4.50 -10.52 6.50
CA LEU A 93 3.95 -10.74 5.16
C LEU A 93 4.31 -12.13 4.66
N GLU A 94 3.31 -12.85 4.20
CA GLU A 94 3.49 -14.08 3.45
C GLU A 94 3.57 -13.78 1.96
N GLY A 95 2.85 -12.76 1.49
CA GLY A 95 2.86 -12.38 0.10
C GLY A 95 2.46 -10.93 -0.07
N LEU A 96 2.89 -10.34 -1.17
CA LEU A 96 2.59 -8.96 -1.51
C LEU A 96 2.43 -8.88 -3.02
N GLU A 97 1.32 -8.31 -3.47
CA GLU A 97 1.04 -8.15 -4.89
C GLU A 97 0.68 -6.71 -5.18
N LEU A 98 1.25 -6.16 -6.24
CA LEU A 98 1.05 -4.77 -6.61
C LEU A 98 0.54 -4.71 -8.04
N ALA A 99 -0.42 -3.82 -8.29
CA ALA A 99 -0.93 -3.58 -9.63
C ALA A 99 -1.25 -2.12 -9.81
N ALA A 100 -0.90 -1.58 -10.96
CA ALA A 100 -1.40 -0.27 -11.36
C ALA A 100 -2.75 -0.50 -12.03
N LEU A 101 -3.70 0.38 -11.72
CA LEU A 101 -5.06 0.25 -12.22
C LEU A 101 -5.36 1.35 -13.22
N GLU A 102 -6.14 1.03 -14.24
CA GLU A 102 -6.65 2.04 -15.14
C GLU A 102 -8.11 1.74 -15.43
N THR A 103 -8.89 2.81 -15.63
CA THR A 103 -10.29 2.66 -15.99
C THR A 103 -10.37 2.30 -17.47
N VAL A 104 -11.11 1.27 -17.77
CA VAL A 104 -11.25 0.81 -19.17
C VAL A 104 -12.69 0.97 -19.64
#